data_fe59c6537e8abbf06fcf3d557a901541
#
_entry.id   fe59c6537e8abbf06fcf3d557a901541
#
_cell.length_a   1.000
_cell.length_b   1.000
_cell.length_c   1.000
_cell.angle_alpha   90.00
_cell.angle_beta   90.00
_cell.angle_gamma   90.00
#
_symmetry.space_group_name_H-M   'P 1'
#
loop_
_entity.id
_entity.type
_entity.pdbx_description
1 polymer ?
#
loop_
_entity_poly.entity_id
_entity_poly.type
_entity_poly.pdbx_seq_one_letter_code
_entity_poly.pdbx_strand_id
1 'polypeptide(L)'
;MAGSADEETAITDINVTPLVDISLVLVIILMVISPSVVQSGIVVNSSKVTESVGKSTKSEAVNVRVTKKGININNKQITDADAPAALKAAVTANVKKLVMITSDRDAEHGRLVWVLDASKMAGAKTLSIMREDKGKKSQE
;
A
#
# COMPACT_ATOMS: atom_id res chain seq x y z
N MET A 1 -74.99 -18.49 27.46
CA MET A 1 -73.86 -18.04 28.26
C MET A 1 -72.62 -18.08 27.35
N ALA A 2 -72.35 -16.98 26.73
CA ALA A 2 -71.16 -16.86 25.91
C ALA A 2 -70.01 -16.36 26.79
N GLY A 3 -69.05 -17.25 27.02
CA GLY A 3 -67.77 -16.85 27.64
C GLY A 3 -66.89 -16.26 26.56
N SER A 4 -66.69 -14.98 26.59
CA SER A 4 -65.67 -14.30 25.84
C SER A 4 -64.29 -14.75 26.33
N ALA A 5 -63.62 -15.55 25.55
CA ALA A 5 -62.21 -15.77 25.73
C ALA A 5 -61.51 -14.49 25.25
N ASP A 6 -61.08 -13.64 26.17
CA ASP A 6 -60.12 -12.62 25.88
C ASP A 6 -58.81 -13.32 25.46
N GLU A 7 -58.54 -13.33 24.17
CA GLU A 7 -57.23 -13.65 23.66
C GLU A 7 -56.30 -12.53 24.08
N GLU A 8 -55.59 -12.72 25.21
CA GLU A 8 -54.43 -11.94 25.54
C GLU A 8 -53.41 -12.15 24.44
N THR A 9 -53.42 -11.26 23.46
CA THR A 9 -52.31 -11.11 22.54
C THR A 9 -51.13 -10.62 23.33
N ALA A 10 -50.31 -11.54 23.81
CA ALA A 10 -49.03 -11.20 24.40
C ALA A 10 -48.18 -10.50 23.31
N ILE A 11 -48.23 -9.18 23.30
CA ILE A 11 -47.35 -8.35 22.49
C ILE A 11 -45.99 -8.43 23.19
N THR A 12 -45.17 -9.35 22.76
CA THR A 12 -43.78 -9.39 23.12
C THR A 12 -43.06 -8.33 22.31
N ASP A 13 -43.15 -7.09 22.74
CA ASP A 13 -42.32 -6.02 22.19
C ASP A 13 -40.87 -6.31 22.52
N ILE A 14 -40.11 -6.68 21.50
CA ILE A 14 -38.68 -6.89 21.63
C ILE A 14 -38.06 -5.51 21.90
N ASN A 15 -37.51 -5.36 23.09
CA ASN A 15 -36.78 -4.14 23.42
C ASN A 15 -35.46 -4.13 22.64
N VAL A 16 -35.39 -3.30 21.61
CA VAL A 16 -34.22 -3.16 20.73
C VAL A 16 -33.13 -2.26 21.32
N THR A 17 -33.41 -1.61 22.45
CA THR A 17 -32.46 -0.66 23.09
C THR A 17 -31.12 -1.31 23.41
N PRO A 18 -31.02 -2.53 23.98
CA PRO A 18 -29.72 -3.17 24.20
C PRO A 18 -28.98 -3.50 22.90
N LEU A 19 -29.70 -3.88 21.84
CA LEU A 19 -29.12 -4.18 20.54
C LEU A 19 -28.53 -2.94 19.88
N VAL A 20 -29.25 -1.82 19.92
CA VAL A 20 -28.80 -0.54 19.36
C VAL A 20 -27.57 -0.02 20.12
N ASP A 21 -27.52 -0.17 21.42
CA ASP A 21 -26.40 0.26 22.25
C ASP A 21 -25.11 -0.49 21.90
N ILE A 22 -25.15 -1.81 21.79
CA ILE A 22 -24.01 -2.62 21.37
C ILE A 22 -23.59 -2.26 19.95
N SER A 23 -24.52 -2.08 19.04
CA SER A 23 -24.23 -1.70 17.65
C SER A 23 -23.57 -0.33 17.57
N LEU A 24 -24.01 0.63 18.33
CA LEU A 24 -23.44 1.97 18.41
C LEU A 24 -21.99 1.93 18.93
N VAL A 25 -21.73 1.19 19.97
CA VAL A 25 -20.38 1.02 20.53
C VAL A 25 -19.46 0.35 19.52
N LEU A 26 -19.90 -0.69 18.82
CA LEU A 26 -19.13 -1.34 17.75
C LEU A 26 -18.76 -0.39 16.61
N VAL A 27 -19.71 0.44 16.18
CA VAL A 27 -19.48 1.45 15.12
C VAL A 27 -18.42 2.46 15.56
N ILE A 28 -18.50 2.95 16.79
CA ILE A 28 -17.51 3.89 17.34
C ILE A 28 -16.13 3.24 17.41
N ILE A 29 -16.02 2.00 17.89
CA ILE A 29 -14.76 1.26 17.97
C ILE A 29 -14.16 1.10 16.55
N LEU A 30 -14.97 0.69 15.58
CA LEU A 30 -14.54 0.56 14.21
C LEU A 30 -14.10 1.90 13.60
N MET A 31 -14.80 2.99 13.93
CA MET A 31 -14.43 4.33 13.49
C MET A 31 -13.08 4.78 14.07
N VAL A 32 -12.81 4.48 15.34
CA VAL A 32 -11.56 4.84 16.02
C VAL A 32 -10.37 4.01 15.50
N ILE A 33 -10.59 2.73 15.23
CA ILE A 33 -9.54 1.82 14.75
C ILE A 33 -9.26 2.02 13.25
N SER A 34 -10.27 2.42 12.47
CA SER A 34 -10.19 2.56 11.00
C SER A 34 -9.00 3.38 10.50
N PRO A 35 -8.69 4.57 11.05
CA PRO A 35 -7.52 5.33 10.60
C PRO A 35 -6.19 4.63 10.88
N SER A 36 -6.09 3.83 11.93
CA SER A 36 -4.88 3.09 12.26
C SER A 36 -4.57 1.96 11.27
N VAL A 37 -5.60 1.36 10.72
CA VAL A 37 -5.46 0.31 9.70
C VAL A 37 -5.05 0.91 8.35
N VAL A 38 -5.55 2.09 8.02
CA VAL A 38 -5.22 2.78 6.76
C VAL A 38 -3.78 3.31 6.76
N GLN A 39 -3.25 3.72 7.93
CA GLN A 39 -1.87 4.20 8.03
C GLN A 39 -0.81 3.10 7.90
N SER A 40 -1.19 1.86 8.11
CA SER A 40 -0.32 0.70 7.85
C SER A 40 -0.31 0.28 6.39
N GLY A 41 -1.21 0.84 5.58
CA GLY A 41 -1.26 0.61 4.15
C GLY A 41 -0.19 1.41 3.42
N ILE A 42 0.68 0.72 2.70
CA ILE A 42 1.60 1.34 1.75
C ILE A 42 0.74 1.92 0.63
N VAL A 43 0.79 3.23 0.44
CA VAL A 43 0.15 3.86 -0.72
C VAL A 43 0.94 3.49 -1.96
N VAL A 44 0.45 2.49 -2.67
CA VAL A 44 1.01 2.10 -3.96
C VAL A 44 0.36 2.95 -5.04
N ASN A 45 1.03 4.01 -5.44
CA ASN A 45 0.64 4.78 -6.61
C ASN A 45 1.18 4.09 -7.87
N SER A 46 0.31 3.42 -8.58
CA SER A 46 0.60 2.90 -9.91
C SER A 46 0.45 4.03 -10.94
N SER A 47 1.50 4.79 -11.13
CA SER A 47 1.55 5.82 -12.17
C SER A 47 2.14 5.25 -13.44
N LYS A 48 1.45 5.41 -14.56
CA LYS A 48 2.04 5.19 -15.87
C LYS A 48 3.15 6.22 -16.07
N VAL A 49 4.35 5.74 -16.31
CA VAL A 49 5.47 6.61 -16.67
C VAL A 49 5.18 7.20 -18.05
N THR A 50 4.77 8.44 -18.09
CA THR A 50 4.96 9.25 -19.29
C THR A 50 6.40 9.70 -19.26
N GLU A 51 7.19 9.31 -20.26
CA GLU A 51 8.55 9.79 -20.43
C GLU A 51 8.56 11.32 -20.45
N SER A 52 8.82 11.93 -19.33
CA SER A 52 9.38 13.27 -19.34
C SER A 52 10.88 13.14 -19.12
N VAL A 53 11.61 13.05 -20.22
CA VAL A 53 13.02 13.35 -20.27
C VAL A 53 13.19 14.80 -19.84
N GLY A 54 13.50 15.03 -18.60
CA GLY A 54 13.67 16.37 -18.11
C GLY A 54 14.39 16.41 -16.77
N LYS A 55 15.67 16.72 -16.83
CA LYS A 55 16.52 17.33 -15.79
C LYS A 55 16.49 16.66 -14.41
N SER A 56 17.62 16.09 -14.10
CA SER A 56 18.05 15.68 -12.76
C SER A 56 17.85 16.80 -11.73
N THR A 57 16.65 16.92 -11.23
CA THR A 57 16.48 17.40 -9.87
C THR A 57 17.02 16.30 -8.98
N LYS A 58 17.95 16.63 -8.11
CA LYS A 58 18.43 15.74 -7.04
C LYS A 58 17.22 15.05 -6.49
N SER A 59 17.13 13.76 -6.73
CA SER A 59 15.89 13.02 -6.62
C SER A 59 15.39 13.08 -5.17
N GLU A 60 14.26 13.73 -4.99
CA GLU A 60 13.55 13.72 -3.71
C GLU A 60 13.09 12.31 -3.30
N ALA A 61 13.35 11.33 -4.15
CA ALA A 61 13.01 9.93 -3.98
C ALA A 61 14.21 9.02 -4.26
N VAL A 62 14.27 7.92 -3.54
CA VAL A 62 15.21 6.82 -3.84
C VAL A 62 14.65 6.03 -5.02
N ASN A 63 15.38 6.02 -6.14
CA ASN A 63 14.99 5.28 -7.33
C ASN A 63 15.54 3.85 -7.27
N VAL A 64 14.65 2.89 -7.27
CA VAL A 64 15.00 1.47 -7.30
C VAL A 64 14.45 0.84 -8.56
N ARG A 65 15.31 0.29 -9.40
CA ARG A 65 14.91 -0.42 -10.61
C ARG A 65 15.17 -1.91 -10.44
N VAL A 66 14.14 -2.70 -10.60
CA VAL A 66 14.21 -4.15 -10.55
C VAL A 66 14.30 -4.69 -11.96
N THR A 67 15.41 -5.34 -12.28
CA THR A 67 15.66 -5.94 -13.57
C THR A 67 15.83 -7.45 -13.45
N LYS A 68 15.85 -8.15 -14.57
CA LYS A 68 16.15 -9.58 -14.60
C LYS A 68 17.55 -9.92 -14.06
N LYS A 69 18.50 -9.00 -14.23
CA LYS A 69 19.91 -9.19 -13.86
C LYS A 69 20.25 -8.78 -12.43
N GLY A 70 19.39 -8.00 -11.76
CA GLY A 70 19.67 -7.49 -10.43
C GLY A 70 18.84 -6.26 -10.08
N ILE A 71 19.31 -5.54 -9.10
CA ILE A 71 18.64 -4.35 -8.56
C ILE A 71 19.56 -3.15 -8.76
N ASN A 72 19.03 -2.06 -9.30
CA ASN A 72 19.73 -0.80 -9.42
C ASN A 72 19.13 0.19 -8.42
N ILE A 73 19.96 0.78 -7.57
CA ILE A 73 19.56 1.82 -6.64
C ILE A 73 20.26 3.12 -7.07
N ASN A 74 19.49 4.16 -7.36
CA ASN A 74 20.01 5.45 -7.85
C ASN A 74 20.99 5.30 -9.03
N ASN A 75 20.66 4.46 -10.01
CA ASN A 75 21.47 4.13 -11.19
C ASN A 75 22.75 3.33 -10.90
N LYS A 76 22.94 2.87 -9.68
CA LYS A 76 24.06 2.00 -9.32
C LYS A 76 23.56 0.57 -9.21
N GLN A 77 24.19 -0.32 -9.96
CA GLN A 77 23.88 -1.75 -9.86
C GLN A 77 24.43 -2.31 -8.55
N ILE A 78 23.58 -3.03 -7.83
CA ILE A 78 23.88 -3.59 -6.52
C ILE A 78 23.53 -5.08 -6.55
N THR A 79 24.37 -5.86 -5.91
CA THR A 79 24.13 -7.30 -5.74
C THR A 79 22.98 -7.53 -4.77
N ASP A 80 22.22 -8.59 -4.97
CA ASP A 80 21.07 -8.92 -4.11
C ASP A 80 21.47 -9.06 -2.62
N ALA A 81 22.67 -9.50 -2.34
CA ALA A 81 23.19 -9.60 -0.97
C ALA A 81 23.40 -8.23 -0.29
N ASP A 82 23.82 -7.23 -1.05
CA ASP A 82 24.12 -5.87 -0.54
C ASP A 82 22.90 -4.95 -0.61
N ALA A 83 21.85 -5.34 -1.32
CA ALA A 83 20.68 -4.53 -1.55
C ALA A 83 19.96 -4.07 -0.25
N PRO A 84 19.78 -4.89 0.79
CA PRO A 84 19.15 -4.44 2.03
C PRO A 84 19.92 -3.33 2.72
N ALA A 85 21.24 -3.45 2.81
CA ALA A 85 22.11 -2.44 3.42
C ALA A 85 22.12 -1.14 2.60
N ALA A 86 22.22 -1.25 1.28
CA ALA A 86 22.20 -0.12 0.36
C ALA A 86 20.85 0.62 0.36
N LEU A 87 19.74 -0.11 0.40
CA LEU A 87 18.40 0.45 0.54
C LEU A 87 18.24 1.21 1.86
N LYS A 88 18.68 0.62 2.96
CA LYS A 88 18.62 1.24 4.28
C LYS A 88 19.41 2.54 4.31
N ALA A 89 20.63 2.55 3.77
CA ALA A 89 21.47 3.74 3.69
C ALA A 89 20.82 4.83 2.82
N ALA A 90 20.29 4.46 1.65
CA ALA A 90 19.64 5.40 0.73
C ALA A 90 18.35 6.00 1.32
N VAL A 91 17.52 5.19 1.95
CA VAL A 91 16.27 5.65 2.59
C VAL A 91 16.55 6.52 3.80
N THR A 92 17.57 6.19 4.60
CA THR A 92 17.97 7.00 5.76
C THR A 92 18.51 8.36 5.34
N ALA A 93 19.24 8.42 4.23
CA ALA A 93 19.76 9.66 3.67
C ALA A 93 18.67 10.54 3.01
N ASN A 94 17.53 9.97 2.69
CA ASN A 94 16.43 10.67 2.05
C ASN A 94 15.50 11.31 3.08
N VAL A 95 15.33 12.63 3.01
CA VAL A 95 14.49 13.39 3.96
C VAL A 95 13.02 12.98 3.88
N LYS A 96 12.50 12.76 2.68
CA LYS A 96 11.09 12.40 2.47
C LYS A 96 10.82 10.92 2.66
N LYS A 97 11.84 10.09 2.70
CA LYS A 97 11.74 8.63 2.78
C LYS A 97 10.79 8.03 1.73
N LEU A 98 10.83 8.63 0.54
CA LEU A 98 10.07 8.21 -0.62
C LEU A 98 10.93 7.26 -1.46
N VAL A 99 10.42 6.09 -1.76
CA VAL A 99 11.06 5.11 -2.63
C VAL A 99 10.21 4.90 -3.87
N MET A 100 10.81 5.11 -5.03
CA MET A 100 10.19 4.84 -6.32
C MET A 100 10.77 3.54 -6.88
N ILE A 101 9.92 2.55 -7.04
CA ILE A 101 10.32 1.23 -7.54
C ILE A 101 9.82 1.09 -8.98
N THR A 102 10.75 0.93 -9.91
CA THR A 102 10.44 0.63 -11.30
C THR A 102 10.75 -0.83 -11.58
N SER A 103 9.79 -1.58 -12.07
CA SER A 103 9.98 -2.97 -12.45
C SER A 103 10.00 -3.12 -13.95
N ASP A 104 11.04 -3.74 -14.48
CA ASP A 104 11.08 -4.16 -15.85
C ASP A 104 10.05 -5.28 -16.10
N ARG A 105 9.55 -5.39 -17.31
CA ARG A 105 8.54 -6.40 -17.68
C ARG A 105 9.05 -7.83 -17.48
N ASP A 106 10.33 -8.03 -17.71
CA ASP A 106 11.01 -9.34 -17.61
C ASP A 106 11.57 -9.59 -16.19
N ALA A 107 11.34 -8.67 -15.26
CA ALA A 107 11.76 -8.82 -13.89
C ALA A 107 10.92 -9.89 -13.17
N GLU A 108 11.60 -10.68 -12.37
CA GLU A 108 10.96 -11.72 -11.57
C GLU A 108 10.05 -11.10 -10.50
N HIS A 109 8.79 -11.53 -10.46
CA HIS A 109 7.81 -11.00 -9.53
C HIS A 109 8.22 -11.15 -8.06
N GLY A 110 8.83 -12.28 -7.72
CA GLY A 110 9.37 -12.54 -6.38
C GLY A 110 10.42 -11.52 -5.95
N ARG A 111 11.27 -11.08 -6.88
CA ARG A 111 12.28 -10.05 -6.62
C ARG A 111 11.65 -8.69 -6.37
N LEU A 112 10.60 -8.35 -7.09
CA LEU A 112 9.84 -7.13 -6.85
C LEU A 112 9.23 -7.10 -5.45
N VAL A 113 8.59 -8.19 -5.05
CA VAL A 113 7.99 -8.33 -3.72
C VAL A 113 9.05 -8.23 -2.62
N TRP A 114 10.19 -8.87 -2.83
CA TRP A 114 11.31 -8.80 -1.90
C TRP A 114 11.87 -7.38 -1.74
N VAL A 115 12.00 -6.63 -2.84
CA VAL A 115 12.44 -5.22 -2.81
C VAL A 115 11.44 -4.33 -2.08
N LEU A 116 10.15 -4.58 -2.28
CA LEU A 116 9.09 -3.87 -1.55
C LEU A 116 9.19 -4.08 -0.05
N ASP A 117 9.37 -5.32 0.37
CA ASP A 117 9.52 -5.68 1.78
C ASP A 117 10.81 -5.08 2.37
N ALA A 118 11.92 -5.21 1.68
CA ALA A 118 13.19 -4.62 2.08
C ALA A 118 13.13 -3.09 2.20
N SER A 119 12.43 -2.41 1.28
CA SER A 119 12.22 -0.96 1.32
C SER A 119 11.39 -0.54 2.53
N LYS A 120 10.37 -1.32 2.86
CA LYS A 120 9.54 -1.11 4.05
C LYS A 120 10.36 -1.28 5.33
N MET A 121 11.16 -2.34 5.42
CA MET A 121 12.06 -2.60 6.56
C MET A 121 13.14 -1.52 6.70
N ALA A 122 13.57 -0.93 5.59
CA ALA A 122 14.53 0.18 5.58
C ALA A 122 13.93 1.49 6.13
N GLY A 123 12.65 1.56 6.36
CA GLY A 123 11.95 2.71 6.92
C GLY A 123 11.35 3.66 5.89
N ALA A 124 11.08 3.19 4.67
CA ALA A 124 10.37 3.98 3.67
C ALA A 124 8.98 4.36 4.16
N LYS A 125 8.62 5.63 4.08
CA LYS A 125 7.28 6.13 4.43
C LYS A 125 6.29 6.01 3.29
N THR A 126 6.78 6.20 2.07
CA THR A 126 5.96 6.12 0.86
C THR A 126 6.67 5.28 -0.18
N LEU A 127 5.95 4.33 -0.74
CA LEU A 127 6.41 3.49 -1.84
C LEU A 127 5.56 3.78 -3.08
N SER A 128 6.22 4.11 -4.18
CA SER A 128 5.58 4.25 -5.48
C SER A 128 6.10 3.16 -6.41
N ILE A 129 5.19 2.43 -7.03
CA ILE A 129 5.55 1.38 -7.99
C ILE A 129 5.20 1.86 -9.39
N MET A 130 6.19 1.84 -10.27
CA MET A 130 6.03 2.13 -11.68
C MET A 130 6.33 0.87 -12.48
N ARG A 131 5.46 0.56 -13.44
CA ARG A 131 5.70 -0.49 -14.41
C ARG A 131 6.15 0.15 -15.70
N GLU A 132 7.31 -0.25 -16.21
CA GLU A 132 7.78 0.18 -17.50
C GLU A 132 6.99 -0.58 -18.59
N ASP A 133 5.99 0.07 -19.15
CA ASP A 133 5.44 -0.35 -20.43
C ASP A 133 6.40 0.17 -21.49
N LYS A 134 7.10 -0.73 -22.17
CA LYS A 134 7.77 -0.38 -23.42
C LYS A 134 6.68 0.13 -24.38
N GLY A 135 6.43 1.42 -24.32
CA GLY A 135 5.68 2.10 -25.33
C GLY A 135 6.29 1.76 -26.68
N LYS A 136 5.45 1.34 -27.62
CA LYS A 136 5.73 1.16 -29.02
C LYS A 136 6.97 1.94 -29.44
N LYS A 137 8.03 1.24 -29.84
CA LYS A 137 8.97 1.82 -30.77
C LYS A 137 8.14 2.36 -31.94
N SER A 138 8.08 3.66 -32.06
CA SER A 138 7.67 4.29 -33.30
C SER A 138 8.61 3.77 -34.34
N GLN A 139 8.12 2.91 -35.21
CA GLN A 139 8.77 2.65 -36.47
C GLN A 139 8.60 3.91 -37.27
N GLU A 140 9.65 4.59 -37.48
CA GLU A 140 9.91 5.25 -38.74
C GLU A 140 10.95 4.46 -39.49
#